data_e875e95f47fa5d9debf0cf8a350b9416
#
_entry.id   e875e95f47fa5d9debf0cf8a350b9416
#
_cell.length_a   1.000
_cell.length_b   1.000
_cell.length_c   1.000
_cell.angle_alpha   90.00
_cell.angle_beta   90.00
_cell.angle_gamma   90.00
#
_symmetry.space_group_name_H-M   'P 1'
#
loop_
_entity.id
_entity.type
_entity.pdbx_description
1 polymer ?
#
loop_
_entity_poly.entity_id
_entity_poly.type
_entity_poly.pdbx_seq_one_letter_code
_entity_poly.pdbx_strand_id
1 'polypeptide(L)'
;WDKSNTQFLIDRSMVASMPKGSVIVDISNDYGVIETFHETTHDNPTYVEEGVVHYCVSNIPSAIANSTSIAIAAAAEPHIRSILNNGIAEACAKDGFLRRSMVTHKGYLTHEETSQIQNRPWIQPEKLLGLEGRKLDYAPKNTVAVSENYYKLP
;
A
#
# COMPACT_ATOMS: atom_id res chain seq x y z
N TRP A 1 4.15 -2.58 -4.85
CA TRP A 1 4.04 -2.04 -6.20
C TRP A 1 4.63 -0.64 -6.27
N ASP A 2 5.49 -0.39 -7.23
CA ASP A 2 6.17 0.90 -7.42
C ASP A 2 5.50 1.63 -8.61
N LYS A 3 4.91 2.79 -8.37
CA LYS A 3 4.28 3.64 -9.42
C LYS A 3 5.26 4.13 -10.48
N SER A 4 6.55 4.16 -10.20
CA SER A 4 7.58 4.51 -11.18
C SER A 4 7.85 3.39 -12.17
N ASN A 5 7.46 2.16 -11.85
CA ASN A 5 7.55 1.01 -12.73
C ASN A 5 6.29 0.92 -13.60
N THR A 6 6.40 1.38 -14.83
CA THR A 6 5.31 1.38 -15.82
C THR A 6 5.11 0.03 -16.51
N GLN A 7 5.78 -1.01 -16.08
CA GLN A 7 5.64 -2.35 -16.65
C GLN A 7 4.41 -3.05 -16.07
N PHE A 8 3.46 -3.40 -16.93
CA PHE A 8 2.34 -4.24 -16.52
C PHE A 8 2.83 -5.62 -16.09
N LEU A 9 2.24 -6.18 -15.02
CA LEU A 9 2.46 -7.58 -14.63
C LEU A 9 1.70 -8.53 -15.54
N ILE A 10 0.55 -8.09 -16.06
CA ILE A 10 -0.29 -8.82 -16.98
C ILE A 10 -0.49 -7.93 -18.21
N ASP A 11 0.13 -8.31 -19.30
CA ASP A 11 -0.04 -7.63 -20.58
C ASP A 11 -1.28 -8.12 -21.33
N ARG A 12 -1.67 -7.39 -22.37
CA ARG A 12 -2.84 -7.70 -23.21
C ARG A 12 -2.74 -9.09 -23.81
N SER A 13 -1.56 -9.55 -24.20
CA SER A 13 -1.36 -10.87 -24.82
C SER A 13 -1.62 -12.00 -23.82
N MET A 14 -1.24 -11.79 -22.56
CA MET A 14 -1.54 -12.73 -21.48
C MET A 14 -3.05 -12.81 -21.23
N VAL A 15 -3.75 -11.68 -21.19
CA VAL A 15 -5.21 -11.65 -21.06
C VAL A 15 -5.88 -12.35 -22.24
N ALA A 16 -5.45 -12.08 -23.47
CA ALA A 16 -5.98 -12.73 -24.67
C ALA A 16 -5.75 -14.25 -24.71
N SER A 17 -4.74 -14.76 -24.00
CA SER A 17 -4.45 -16.18 -23.87
C SER A 17 -5.35 -16.92 -22.88
N MET A 18 -6.09 -16.19 -22.03
CA MET A 18 -7.01 -16.79 -21.07
C MET A 18 -8.24 -17.37 -21.77
N PRO A 19 -8.83 -18.45 -21.24
CA PRO A 19 -10.09 -18.96 -21.77
C PRO A 19 -11.17 -17.87 -21.76
N LYS A 20 -11.96 -17.79 -22.82
CA LYS A 20 -13.10 -16.86 -22.90
C LYS A 20 -14.07 -17.10 -21.73
N GLY A 21 -14.51 -16.01 -21.10
CA GLY A 21 -15.36 -16.06 -19.90
C GLY A 21 -14.57 -16.19 -18.60
N SER A 22 -13.24 -16.25 -18.63
CA SER A 22 -12.42 -16.09 -17.43
C SER A 22 -12.69 -14.75 -16.75
N VAL A 23 -12.40 -14.67 -15.45
CA VAL A 23 -12.63 -13.45 -14.65
C VAL A 23 -11.33 -12.98 -14.05
N ILE A 24 -11.08 -11.67 -14.17
CA ILE A 24 -10.03 -10.94 -13.47
C ILE A 24 -10.69 -10.02 -12.44
N VAL A 25 -10.27 -10.11 -11.18
CA VAL A 25 -10.65 -9.17 -10.12
C VAL A 25 -9.40 -8.38 -9.75
N ASP A 26 -9.34 -7.13 -10.18
CA ASP A 26 -8.20 -6.25 -9.90
C ASP A 26 -8.44 -5.43 -8.64
N ILE A 27 -7.80 -5.82 -7.54
CA ILE A 27 -7.83 -5.12 -6.26
C ILE A 27 -6.77 -4.03 -6.16
N SER A 28 -5.86 -3.96 -7.13
CA SER A 28 -4.76 -2.97 -7.21
C SER A 28 -5.02 -1.87 -8.23
N ASN A 29 -6.27 -1.68 -8.60
CA ASN A 29 -6.73 -0.83 -9.70
C ASN A 29 -6.14 0.58 -9.74
N ASP A 30 -5.68 1.12 -8.62
CA ASP A 30 -5.03 2.44 -8.55
C ASP A 30 -3.69 2.52 -9.30
N TYR A 31 -3.09 1.39 -9.68
CA TYR A 31 -1.70 1.32 -10.11
C TYR A 31 -1.48 0.77 -11.53
N GLY A 32 -2.54 0.37 -12.22
CA GLY A 32 -2.43 -0.13 -13.59
C GLY A 32 -1.54 -1.38 -13.71
N VAL A 33 -1.80 -2.40 -12.90
CA VAL A 33 -1.05 -3.67 -12.92
C VAL A 33 -1.34 -4.48 -14.18
N ILE A 34 -2.53 -4.30 -14.74
CA ILE A 34 -3.04 -5.01 -15.93
C ILE A 34 -3.17 -4.01 -17.08
N GLU A 35 -2.62 -4.34 -18.25
CA GLU A 35 -2.65 -3.46 -19.43
C GLU A 35 -4.07 -3.19 -19.94
N THR A 36 -4.98 -4.16 -19.82
CA THR A 36 -6.39 -4.04 -20.21
C THR A 36 -7.25 -3.37 -19.15
N PHE A 37 -6.64 -2.83 -18.07
CA PHE A 37 -7.35 -2.20 -16.97
C PHE A 37 -8.04 -0.90 -17.39
N HIS A 38 -9.27 -0.72 -16.94
CA HIS A 38 -9.87 0.59 -16.69
C HIS A 38 -10.77 0.55 -15.46
N GLU A 39 -10.81 1.66 -14.72
CA GLU A 39 -11.57 1.78 -13.50
C GLU A 39 -13.07 1.62 -13.75
N THR A 40 -13.73 0.87 -12.84
CA THR A 40 -15.19 0.69 -12.84
C THR A 40 -15.81 1.17 -11.54
N THR A 41 -17.13 1.25 -11.53
CA THR A 41 -17.91 1.71 -10.37
C THR A 41 -18.86 0.61 -9.88
N HIS A 42 -19.43 0.76 -8.68
CA HIS A 42 -20.42 -0.20 -8.18
C HIS A 42 -21.67 -0.30 -9.04
N ASP A 43 -22.04 0.77 -9.77
CA ASP A 43 -23.21 0.77 -10.67
C ASP A 43 -22.93 0.02 -11.97
N ASN A 44 -21.68 0.04 -12.44
CA ASN A 44 -21.21 -0.64 -13.64
C ASN A 44 -19.89 -1.38 -13.33
N PRO A 45 -19.94 -2.50 -12.58
CA PRO A 45 -18.76 -3.06 -11.95
C PRO A 45 -17.85 -3.86 -12.87
N THR A 46 -18.34 -4.27 -14.03
CA THR A 46 -17.62 -5.17 -14.94
C THR A 46 -17.62 -4.70 -16.38
N TYR A 47 -16.60 -5.11 -17.12
CA TYR A 47 -16.52 -5.01 -18.58
C TYR A 47 -15.86 -6.27 -19.14
N VAL A 48 -15.91 -6.44 -20.45
CA VAL A 48 -15.28 -7.57 -21.13
C VAL A 48 -14.26 -7.03 -22.12
N GLU A 49 -13.01 -7.50 -21.99
CA GLU A 49 -11.94 -7.21 -22.94
C GLU A 49 -11.14 -8.49 -23.21
N GLU A 50 -10.73 -8.72 -24.47
CA GLU A 50 -10.12 -9.96 -24.93
C GLU A 50 -10.95 -11.23 -24.61
N GLY A 51 -12.27 -11.08 -24.39
CA GLY A 51 -13.14 -12.17 -23.98
C GLY A 51 -13.09 -12.54 -22.50
N VAL A 52 -12.36 -11.78 -21.70
CA VAL A 52 -12.20 -11.94 -20.24
C VAL A 52 -13.03 -10.88 -19.52
N VAL A 53 -13.76 -11.28 -18.48
CA VAL A 53 -14.52 -10.36 -17.63
C VAL A 53 -13.58 -9.70 -16.64
N HIS A 54 -13.60 -8.38 -16.58
CA HIS A 54 -12.83 -7.58 -15.64
C HIS A 54 -13.75 -6.97 -14.60
N TYR A 55 -13.36 -7.07 -13.33
CA TYR A 55 -13.96 -6.37 -12.20
C TYR A 55 -12.89 -5.48 -11.57
N CYS A 56 -13.01 -4.17 -11.76
CA CYS A 56 -11.98 -3.19 -11.41
C CYS A 56 -12.59 -2.00 -10.64
N VAL A 57 -13.44 -2.29 -9.66
CA VAL A 57 -14.10 -1.26 -8.85
C VAL A 57 -13.09 -0.65 -7.88
N SER A 58 -12.89 0.67 -7.95
CA SER A 58 -11.89 1.40 -7.16
C SER A 58 -12.13 1.37 -5.65
N ASN A 59 -13.34 1.16 -5.22
CA ASN A 59 -13.70 1.13 -3.79
C ASN A 59 -14.50 -0.13 -3.44
N ILE A 60 -13.92 -1.30 -3.68
CA ILE A 60 -14.52 -2.60 -3.32
C ILE A 60 -14.99 -2.63 -1.85
N PRO A 61 -14.22 -2.12 -0.86
CA PRO A 61 -14.61 -2.16 0.54
C PRO A 61 -15.93 -1.47 0.85
N SER A 62 -16.33 -0.46 0.09
CA SER A 62 -17.58 0.27 0.34
C SER A 62 -18.85 -0.56 0.10
N ALA A 63 -18.76 -1.64 -0.69
CA ALA A 63 -19.86 -2.58 -0.88
C ALA A 63 -20.28 -3.31 0.42
N ILE A 64 -19.33 -3.44 1.36
CA ILE A 64 -19.55 -4.06 2.69
C ILE A 64 -19.01 -3.14 3.80
N ALA A 65 -19.38 -1.87 3.76
CA ALA A 65 -18.79 -0.78 4.54
C ALA A 65 -18.71 -1.07 6.05
N ASN A 66 -19.76 -1.65 6.64
CA ASN A 66 -19.77 -1.98 8.07
C ASN A 66 -18.66 -2.99 8.44
N SER A 67 -18.61 -4.12 7.73
CA SER A 67 -17.61 -5.16 7.98
C SER A 67 -16.19 -4.65 7.72
N THR A 68 -16.02 -3.87 6.66
CA THR A 68 -14.73 -3.26 6.32
C THR A 68 -14.27 -2.27 7.38
N SER A 69 -15.15 -1.41 7.87
CA SER A 69 -14.82 -0.45 8.93
C SER A 69 -14.38 -1.15 10.22
N ILE A 70 -15.07 -2.22 10.61
CA ILE A 70 -14.70 -3.04 11.77
C ILE A 70 -13.31 -3.68 11.56
N ALA A 71 -13.08 -4.26 10.39
CA ALA A 71 -11.80 -4.91 10.09
C ALA A 71 -10.62 -3.92 10.09
N ILE A 72 -10.79 -2.75 9.47
CA ILE A 72 -9.77 -1.68 9.46
C ILE A 72 -9.52 -1.17 10.88
N ALA A 73 -10.58 -0.91 11.65
CA ALA A 73 -10.44 -0.46 13.03
C ALA A 73 -9.68 -1.48 13.89
N ALA A 74 -10.00 -2.77 13.76
CA ALA A 74 -9.32 -3.84 14.47
C ALA A 74 -7.82 -3.96 14.08
N ALA A 75 -7.50 -3.75 12.81
CA ALA A 75 -6.11 -3.76 12.32
C ALA A 75 -5.32 -2.53 12.78
N ALA A 76 -5.94 -1.35 12.85
CA ALA A 76 -5.29 -0.10 13.23
C ALA A 76 -5.15 0.07 14.77
N GLU A 77 -6.07 -0.50 15.54
CA GLU A 77 -6.16 -0.31 17.00
C GLU A 77 -4.85 -0.61 17.75
N PRO A 78 -4.12 -1.72 17.51
CA PRO A 78 -2.88 -2.00 18.22
C PRO A 78 -1.81 -0.91 18.02
N HIS A 79 -1.72 -0.34 16.82
CA HIS A 79 -0.77 0.73 16.50
C HIS A 79 -1.17 2.04 17.17
N ILE A 80 -2.47 2.39 17.15
CA ILE A 80 -3.02 3.57 17.84
C ILE A 80 -2.76 3.44 19.35
N ARG A 81 -3.05 2.29 19.93
CA ARG A 81 -2.79 2.01 21.35
C ARG A 81 -1.31 2.11 21.70
N SER A 82 -0.43 1.62 20.83
CA SER A 82 1.02 1.76 21.00
C SER A 82 1.46 3.21 21.06
N ILE A 83 0.93 4.05 20.17
CA ILE A 83 1.24 5.49 20.15
C ILE A 83 0.72 6.18 21.41
N LEU A 84 -0.51 5.88 21.84
CA LEU A 84 -1.11 6.49 23.03
C LEU A 84 -0.35 6.13 24.31
N ASN A 85 0.10 4.89 24.43
CA ASN A 85 0.77 4.41 25.65
C ASN A 85 2.26 4.80 25.72
N ASN A 86 2.94 4.89 24.58
CA ASN A 86 4.39 5.07 24.54
C ASN A 86 4.83 6.44 23.96
N GLY A 87 3.92 7.17 23.34
CA GLY A 87 4.26 8.31 22.48
C GLY A 87 4.80 7.86 21.11
N ILE A 88 4.75 8.79 20.14
CA ILE A 88 5.05 8.47 18.73
C ILE A 88 6.49 8.00 18.53
N ALA A 89 7.48 8.62 19.19
CA ALA A 89 8.89 8.27 19.01
C ALA A 89 9.18 6.83 19.48
N GLU A 90 8.72 6.46 20.69
CA GLU A 90 8.96 5.14 21.23
C GLU A 90 8.15 4.04 20.52
N ALA A 91 6.92 4.35 20.10
CA ALA A 91 6.12 3.45 19.29
C ALA A 91 6.82 3.16 17.95
N CYS A 92 7.32 4.19 17.28
CA CYS A 92 8.06 4.05 16.02
C CYS A 92 9.45 3.39 16.19
N ALA A 93 10.08 3.50 17.36
CA ALA A 93 11.33 2.78 17.62
C ALA A 93 11.12 1.28 17.72
N LYS A 94 10.01 0.85 18.31
CA LYS A 94 9.63 -0.54 18.54
C LYS A 94 8.93 -1.23 17.37
N ASP A 95 8.43 -0.45 16.43
CA ASP A 95 7.63 -0.93 15.30
C ASP A 95 8.09 -0.25 14.00
N GLY A 96 8.85 -1.01 13.20
CA GLY A 96 9.35 -0.53 11.91
C GLY A 96 8.25 -0.32 10.88
N PHE A 97 7.15 -1.09 10.97
CA PHE A 97 5.99 -0.90 10.11
C PHE A 97 5.32 0.45 10.39
N LEU A 98 5.06 0.75 11.65
CA LEU A 98 4.49 2.03 12.08
C LEU A 98 5.40 3.21 11.69
N ARG A 99 6.71 3.08 11.86
CA ARG A 99 7.67 4.12 11.50
C ARG A 99 7.67 4.42 9.99
N ARG A 100 7.66 3.39 9.14
CA ARG A 100 7.61 3.56 7.69
C ARG A 100 6.27 4.08 7.18
N SER A 101 5.18 3.84 7.90
CA SER A 101 3.86 4.36 7.53
C SER A 101 3.67 5.84 7.86
N MET A 102 4.62 6.48 8.53
CA MET A 102 4.55 7.89 8.83
C MET A 102 4.80 8.72 7.57
N VAL A 103 3.79 9.48 7.15
CA VAL A 103 3.86 10.33 5.94
C VAL A 103 4.25 11.76 6.29
N THR A 104 3.73 12.28 7.39
CA THR A 104 4.03 13.65 7.86
C THR A 104 4.15 13.69 9.38
N HIS A 105 5.03 14.58 9.90
CA HIS A 105 5.13 14.84 11.32
C HIS A 105 5.63 16.26 11.56
N LYS A 106 4.95 17.01 12.45
CA LYS A 106 5.31 18.39 12.82
C LYS A 106 5.56 19.34 11.63
N GLY A 107 4.77 19.18 10.56
CA GLY A 107 4.89 20.00 9.36
C GLY A 107 5.94 19.55 8.34
N TYR A 108 6.69 18.49 8.63
CA TYR A 108 7.66 17.91 7.72
C TYR A 108 7.09 16.68 7.01
N LEU A 109 7.47 16.48 5.75
CA LEU A 109 7.23 15.25 5.00
C LEU A 109 8.26 14.22 5.44
N THR A 110 7.80 12.98 5.69
CA THR A 110 8.64 11.88 6.20
C THR A 110 8.63 10.66 5.31
N HIS A 111 7.91 10.72 4.18
CA HIS A 111 7.77 9.62 3.23
C HIS A 111 8.49 9.97 1.93
N GLU A 112 9.54 9.19 1.60
CA GLU A 112 10.43 9.46 0.48
C GLU A 112 9.71 9.42 -0.88
N GLU A 113 8.92 8.38 -1.13
CA GLU A 113 8.16 8.23 -2.37
C GLU A 113 7.21 9.42 -2.61
N THR A 114 6.50 9.84 -1.58
CA THR A 114 5.63 11.03 -1.66
C THR A 114 6.44 12.29 -1.96
N SER A 115 7.64 12.40 -1.40
CA SER A 115 8.57 13.50 -1.67
C SER A 115 8.94 13.57 -3.16
N GLN A 116 9.28 12.43 -3.75
CA GLN A 116 9.62 12.34 -5.17
C GLN A 116 8.43 12.68 -6.06
N ILE A 117 7.26 12.13 -5.78
CA ILE A 117 6.03 12.40 -6.54
C ILE A 117 5.63 13.89 -6.49
N GLN A 118 5.75 14.50 -5.32
CA GLN A 118 5.35 15.90 -5.10
C GLN A 118 6.48 16.91 -5.35
N ASN A 119 7.69 16.43 -5.64
CA ASN A 119 8.89 17.26 -5.74
C ASN A 119 9.08 18.20 -4.53
N ARG A 120 8.99 17.63 -3.31
CA ARG A 120 9.09 18.35 -2.03
C ARG A 120 10.19 17.73 -1.16
N PRO A 121 10.91 18.53 -0.35
CA PRO A 121 11.90 18.00 0.56
C PRO A 121 11.25 17.14 1.65
N TRP A 122 11.97 16.10 2.09
CA TRP A 122 11.56 15.22 3.16
C TRP A 122 12.67 15.02 4.19
N ILE A 123 12.30 14.51 5.35
CA ILE A 123 13.23 14.19 6.45
C ILE A 123 12.94 12.76 6.88
N GLN A 124 13.99 11.95 7.02
CA GLN A 124 13.85 10.59 7.53
C GLN A 124 13.14 10.59 8.89
N PRO A 125 12.16 9.68 9.10
CA PRO A 125 11.44 9.57 10.37
C PRO A 125 12.36 9.44 11.57
N GLU A 126 13.43 8.66 11.45
CA GLU A 126 14.41 8.42 12.51
C GLU A 126 15.06 9.72 12.99
N LYS A 127 15.45 10.58 12.06
CA LYS A 127 16.06 11.87 12.36
C LYS A 127 15.06 12.81 13.04
N LEU A 128 13.85 12.89 12.49
CA LEU A 128 12.82 13.79 13.00
C LEU A 128 12.33 13.38 14.40
N LEU A 129 12.32 12.09 14.70
CA LEU A 129 11.91 11.52 15.98
C LEU A 129 13.06 11.41 17.01
N GLY A 130 14.29 11.78 16.66
CA GLY A 130 15.46 11.65 17.53
C GLY A 130 15.83 10.19 17.84
N LEU A 131 15.68 9.30 16.87
CA LEU A 131 15.95 7.86 16.99
C LEU A 131 17.32 7.45 16.44
N GLU A 132 18.11 8.39 15.95
CA GLU A 132 19.44 8.14 15.38
C GLU A 132 20.35 7.45 16.42
N GLY A 133 21.07 6.44 16.00
CA GLY A 133 21.96 5.66 16.88
C GLY A 133 21.27 4.65 17.79
N ARG A 134 19.94 4.57 17.81
CA ARG A 134 19.20 3.55 18.56
C ARG A 134 19.12 2.24 17.77
N LYS A 135 19.05 1.12 18.51
CA LYS A 135 18.67 -0.16 17.91
C LYS A 135 17.17 -0.12 17.59
N LEU A 136 16.85 -0.13 16.32
CA LEU A 136 15.47 -0.03 15.82
C LEU A 136 15.00 -1.39 15.28
N ASP A 137 13.72 -1.63 15.36
CA ASP A 137 13.09 -2.72 14.63
C ASP A 137 12.85 -2.29 13.17
N TYR A 138 13.45 -3.00 12.23
CA TYR A 138 13.29 -2.77 10.78
C TYR A 138 12.36 -3.80 10.12
N ALA A 139 12.16 -4.94 10.75
CA ALA A 139 11.28 -5.96 10.23
C ALA A 139 9.83 -5.67 10.64
N PRO A 140 8.85 -5.73 9.74
CA PRO A 140 7.45 -5.80 10.16
C PRO A 140 7.26 -7.10 10.93
N LYS A 141 6.67 -7.02 12.13
CA LYS A 141 6.22 -8.21 12.85
C LYS A 141 5.20 -8.92 11.96
N ASN A 142 5.37 -10.21 11.76
CA ASN A 142 4.48 -11.07 10.96
C ASN A 142 4.58 -10.91 9.43
N THR A 143 5.70 -10.53 8.87
CA THR A 143 5.88 -10.66 7.43
C THR A 143 6.16 -12.08 7.00
N VAL A 144 5.39 -12.55 6.05
CA VAL A 144 5.80 -13.56 5.08
C VAL A 144 7.14 -13.09 4.48
N ALA A 145 8.12 -14.00 4.41
CA ALA A 145 9.47 -13.69 3.96
C ALA A 145 9.47 -12.85 2.68
N VAL A 146 9.73 -11.57 2.83
CA VAL A 146 10.05 -10.68 1.71
C VAL A 146 11.55 -10.79 1.51
N SER A 147 12.01 -10.78 0.26
CA SER A 147 13.44 -10.94 -0.05
C SER A 147 14.29 -9.99 0.80
N GLU A 148 15.47 -10.43 1.24
CA GLU A 148 16.40 -9.61 2.05
C GLU A 148 16.71 -8.24 1.45
N ASN A 149 16.52 -8.07 0.14
CA ASN A 149 16.77 -6.82 -0.57
C ASN A 149 15.67 -5.76 -0.36
N TYR A 150 14.47 -6.15 0.06
CA TYR A 150 13.39 -5.20 0.30
C TYR A 150 13.64 -4.27 1.49
N TYR A 151 14.50 -4.67 2.43
CA TYR A 151 14.85 -3.88 3.62
C TYR A 151 16.22 -3.24 3.59
N LYS A 152 17.00 -3.51 2.56
CA LYS A 152 18.29 -2.88 2.29
C LYS A 152 18.10 -1.77 1.27
N LEU A 153 17.30 -0.77 1.62
CA LEU A 153 17.40 0.51 0.93
C LEU A 153 18.65 1.22 1.45
N PRO A 154 19.42 1.83 0.53
CA PRO A 154 20.69 2.46 0.82
C PRO A 154 20.61 3.59 1.83
#